data_fb404cdecc84f1f7de004d003a8ac001
#
_entry.id   fb404cdecc84f1f7de004d003a8ac001
#
_cell.length_a   1.000
_cell.length_b   1.000
_cell.length_c   1.000
_cell.angle_alpha   90.00
_cell.angle_beta   90.00
_cell.angle_gamma   90.00
#
_symmetry.space_group_name_H-M   'P 1'
#
loop_
_entity.id
_entity.type
_entity.pdbx_description
1 polymer ?
#
loop_
_entity_poly.entity_id
_entity_poly.type
_entity_poly.pdbx_seq_one_letter_code
_entity_poly.pdbx_strand_id
1 'polypeptide(L)'
;ATQGWFFNKLRIYEIIIFLVIAIALLRPGFILNKFTPEYNFKDLNQSQELILKPEKEVRVKVTRVTEYGERYKLFVIPKNSFEENYDLEKLGISVTSKDGKFVVDNLKWNGLSKKIGLSLDDQITEFKVENLNRPNKAIVYPFAFLVLFVFGYLNYRRKPA
;
A
#
# COMPACT_ATOMS: atom_id res chain seq x y z
N ALA A 1 -25.69 -12.41 -12.99
CA ALA A 1 -24.48 -12.86 -13.71
C ALA A 1 -24.05 -14.26 -13.24
N THR A 2 -24.19 -14.61 -11.97
CA THR A 2 -23.82 -15.92 -11.40
C THR A 2 -24.64 -17.09 -11.98
N GLN A 3 -25.87 -16.82 -12.43
CA GLN A 3 -26.74 -17.83 -13.07
C GLN A 3 -26.55 -17.86 -14.60
N GLY A 4 -25.61 -17.13 -15.16
CA GLY A 4 -25.37 -17.08 -16.60
C GLY A 4 -26.41 -16.27 -17.40
N TRP A 5 -27.26 -15.48 -16.71
CA TRP A 5 -28.28 -14.62 -17.31
C TRP A 5 -28.14 -13.18 -16.80
N PHE A 6 -28.33 -12.21 -17.68
CA PHE A 6 -28.54 -10.79 -17.37
C PHE A 6 -29.87 -10.36 -18.00
N PHE A 7 -29.91 -9.77 -19.16
CA PHE A 7 -31.15 -9.63 -19.96
C PHE A 7 -31.35 -10.84 -20.89
N ASN A 8 -30.24 -11.38 -21.41
CA ASN A 8 -30.18 -12.57 -22.22
C ASN A 8 -29.10 -13.53 -21.67
N LYS A 9 -29.05 -14.76 -22.20
CA LYS A 9 -28.01 -15.73 -21.86
C LYS A 9 -26.63 -15.16 -22.11
N LEU A 10 -25.78 -15.15 -21.09
CA LEU A 10 -24.42 -14.60 -21.14
C LEU A 10 -23.48 -15.55 -21.88
N ARG A 11 -22.61 -15.00 -22.72
CA ARG A 11 -21.48 -15.71 -23.26
C ARG A 11 -20.35 -15.74 -22.24
N ILE A 12 -19.44 -16.71 -22.37
CA ILE A 12 -18.33 -16.89 -21.40
C ILE A 12 -17.53 -15.60 -21.19
N TYR A 13 -17.19 -14.90 -22.26
CA TYR A 13 -16.44 -13.62 -22.14
C TYR A 13 -17.23 -12.53 -21.41
N GLU A 14 -18.55 -12.49 -21.56
CA GLU A 14 -19.41 -11.53 -20.84
C GLU A 14 -19.43 -11.83 -19.35
N ILE A 15 -19.45 -13.12 -18.97
CA ILE A 15 -19.36 -13.53 -17.58
C ILE A 15 -18.04 -13.03 -16.95
N ILE A 16 -16.93 -13.18 -17.67
CA ILE A 16 -15.62 -12.71 -17.22
C ILE A 16 -15.63 -11.19 -17.04
N ILE A 17 -16.18 -10.43 -17.99
CA ILE A 17 -16.28 -8.97 -17.92
C ILE A 17 -17.12 -8.54 -16.72
N PHE A 18 -18.29 -9.13 -16.51
CA PHE A 18 -19.14 -8.83 -15.36
C PHE A 18 -18.47 -9.19 -14.03
N LEU A 19 -17.67 -10.24 -13.98
CA LEU A 19 -16.90 -10.60 -12.81
C LEU A 19 -15.82 -9.56 -12.52
N VAL A 20 -15.11 -9.07 -13.53
CA VAL A 20 -14.13 -8.00 -13.38
C VAL A 20 -14.79 -6.70 -12.91
N ILE A 21 -15.96 -6.35 -13.46
CA ILE A 21 -16.75 -5.19 -13.02
C ILE A 21 -17.17 -5.35 -11.55
N ALA A 22 -17.62 -6.53 -11.15
CA ALA A 22 -18.00 -6.80 -9.77
C ALA A 22 -16.81 -6.62 -8.81
N ILE A 23 -15.63 -7.12 -9.17
CA ILE A 23 -14.39 -6.91 -8.41
C ILE A 23 -14.04 -5.42 -8.34
N ALA A 24 -14.18 -4.68 -9.46
CA ALA A 24 -13.91 -3.25 -9.52
C ALA A 24 -14.82 -2.44 -8.58
N LEU A 25 -16.11 -2.81 -8.51
CA LEU A 25 -17.10 -2.15 -7.66
C LEU A 25 -16.94 -2.52 -6.18
N LEU A 26 -16.66 -3.80 -5.88
CA LEU A 26 -16.49 -4.26 -4.50
C LEU A 26 -15.14 -3.83 -3.91
N ARG A 27 -14.08 -3.83 -4.73
CA ARG A 27 -12.72 -3.59 -4.27
C ARG A 27 -11.93 -2.72 -5.25
N PRO A 28 -12.30 -1.43 -5.39
CA PRO A 28 -11.68 -0.51 -6.37
C PRO A 28 -10.16 -0.38 -6.17
N GLY A 29 -9.69 -0.48 -4.92
CA GLY A 29 -8.27 -0.45 -4.60
C GLY A 29 -7.47 -1.59 -5.22
N PHE A 30 -8.08 -2.76 -5.46
CA PHE A 30 -7.38 -3.91 -6.05
C PHE A 30 -6.94 -3.61 -7.49
N ILE A 31 -7.83 -3.02 -8.28
CA ILE A 31 -7.51 -2.64 -9.67
C ILE A 31 -6.53 -1.47 -9.67
N LEU A 32 -6.80 -0.46 -8.85
CA LEU A 32 -5.96 0.73 -8.80
C LEU A 32 -4.53 0.43 -8.35
N ASN A 33 -4.33 -0.49 -7.40
CA ASN A 33 -3.00 -0.91 -6.93
C ASN A 33 -2.14 -1.55 -8.02
N LYS A 34 -2.76 -2.11 -9.06
CA LYS A 34 -2.04 -2.72 -10.17
C LYS A 34 -1.39 -1.67 -11.08
N PHE A 35 -1.99 -0.48 -11.19
CA PHE A 35 -1.51 0.63 -12.02
C PHE A 35 -0.78 1.69 -11.20
N THR A 36 -1.32 2.02 -10.04
CA THR A 36 -0.78 3.02 -9.12
C THR A 36 -0.80 2.45 -7.70
N PRO A 37 0.33 1.90 -7.23
CA PRO A 37 0.42 1.32 -5.89
C PRO A 37 0.15 2.39 -4.82
N GLU A 38 -0.41 1.97 -3.70
CA GLU A 38 -0.75 2.86 -2.57
C GLU A 38 0.49 3.40 -1.87
N TYR A 39 1.56 2.62 -1.89
CA TYR A 39 2.84 2.98 -1.29
C TYR A 39 3.96 2.80 -2.29
N ASN A 40 4.83 3.79 -2.36
CA ASN A 40 6.09 3.69 -3.07
C ASN A 40 7.14 3.10 -2.13
N PHE A 41 7.90 2.14 -2.63
CA PHE A 41 9.08 1.61 -1.94
C PHE A 41 10.24 2.55 -2.19
N LYS A 42 11.01 2.87 -1.17
CA LYS A 42 12.23 3.66 -1.29
C LYS A 42 13.36 2.98 -0.57
N ASP A 43 14.53 3.00 -1.21
CA ASP A 43 15.76 2.54 -0.60
C ASP A 43 16.21 3.48 0.52
N LEU A 44 16.92 2.96 1.49
CA LEU A 44 17.31 3.71 2.69
C LEU A 44 18.16 4.95 2.37
N ASN A 45 19.03 4.87 1.36
CA ASN A 45 19.86 6.01 0.94
C ASN A 45 19.04 7.19 0.40
N GLN A 46 17.89 6.92 -0.22
CA GLN A 46 16.91 7.92 -0.66
C GLN A 46 15.91 8.28 0.44
N SER A 47 15.81 7.45 1.47
CA SER A 47 14.82 7.55 2.54
C SER A 47 15.24 8.49 3.65
N GLN A 48 16.52 8.79 3.80
CA GLN A 48 16.99 9.74 4.83
C GLN A 48 16.31 11.10 4.68
N GLU A 49 16.25 11.65 3.45
CA GLU A 49 15.51 12.92 3.21
C GLU A 49 14.00 12.79 3.45
N LEU A 50 13.41 11.63 3.22
CA LEU A 50 11.96 11.41 3.34
C LEU A 50 11.51 11.13 4.77
N ILE A 51 12.37 10.48 5.56
CA ILE A 51 12.17 10.38 7.00
C ILE A 51 12.27 11.79 7.61
N LEU A 52 13.10 12.63 7.04
CA LEU A 52 13.34 13.99 7.49
C LEU A 52 12.19 14.97 7.14
N LYS A 53 11.44 14.74 6.06
CA LYS A 53 10.31 15.59 5.65
C LYS A 53 9.13 14.74 5.16
N PRO A 54 8.48 13.96 6.02
CA PRO A 54 7.33 13.19 5.59
C PRO A 54 6.15 14.13 5.35
N GLU A 55 5.72 14.24 4.12
CA GLU A 55 4.46 14.93 3.79
C GLU A 55 3.26 14.19 4.39
N LYS A 56 3.41 12.87 4.58
CA LYS A 56 2.42 11.96 5.17
C LYS A 56 3.09 10.92 6.08
N GLU A 57 2.33 9.93 6.55
CA GLU A 57 2.86 8.84 7.34
C GLU A 57 3.91 8.01 6.59
N VAL A 58 4.96 7.62 7.29
CA VAL A 58 5.99 6.71 6.78
C VAL A 58 5.82 5.35 7.45
N ARG A 59 5.80 4.30 6.65
CA ARG A 59 5.75 2.92 7.12
C ARG A 59 7.12 2.28 6.99
N VAL A 60 7.63 1.78 8.10
CA VAL A 60 8.93 1.12 8.19
C VAL A 60 8.70 -0.37 8.41
N LYS A 61 9.15 -1.19 7.48
CA LYS A 61 9.15 -2.64 7.64
C LYS A 61 10.50 -3.06 8.20
N VAL A 62 10.46 -3.80 9.29
CA VAL A 62 11.65 -4.34 9.93
C VAL A 62 11.56 -5.85 10.04
N THR A 63 12.72 -6.50 9.96
CA THR A 63 12.89 -7.89 10.28
C THR A 63 13.54 -7.98 11.65
N ARG A 64 12.91 -8.67 12.56
CA ARG A 64 13.44 -8.97 13.91
C ARG A 64 13.77 -10.43 14.00
N VAL A 65 15.03 -10.72 14.30
CA VAL A 65 15.46 -12.08 14.59
C VAL A 65 15.05 -12.41 16.03
N THR A 66 14.33 -13.51 16.21
CA THR A 66 13.91 -14.02 17.52
C THR A 66 14.38 -15.46 17.67
N GLU A 67 14.31 -16.00 18.88
CA GLU A 67 14.61 -17.42 19.13
C GLU A 67 13.76 -18.39 18.31
N TYR A 68 12.58 -17.93 17.85
CA TYR A 68 11.64 -18.71 17.03
C TYR A 68 11.76 -18.40 15.53
N GLY A 69 12.84 -17.70 15.09
CA GLY A 69 13.09 -17.32 13.70
C GLY A 69 12.82 -15.84 13.42
N GLU A 70 12.84 -15.50 12.13
CA GLU A 70 12.64 -14.14 11.67
C GLU A 70 11.17 -13.75 11.71
N ARG A 71 10.88 -12.57 12.27
CA ARG A 71 9.55 -11.97 12.29
C ARG A 71 9.56 -10.62 11.62
N TYR A 72 8.57 -10.41 10.75
CA TYR A 72 8.36 -9.12 10.08
C TYR A 72 7.39 -8.27 10.91
N LYS A 73 7.79 -7.02 11.17
CA LYS A 73 6.95 -6.02 11.81
C LYS A 73 6.85 -4.78 10.93
N LEU A 74 5.67 -4.17 10.91
CA LEU A 74 5.43 -2.92 10.22
C LEU A 74 5.16 -1.84 11.27
N PHE A 75 5.96 -0.79 11.28
CA PHE A 75 5.79 0.37 12.15
C PHE A 75 5.32 1.55 11.32
N VAL A 76 4.38 2.31 11.88
CA VAL A 76 3.86 3.52 11.26
C VAL A 76 4.37 4.72 12.04
N ILE A 77 5.06 5.62 11.35
CA ILE A 77 5.54 6.89 11.89
C ILE A 77 4.55 7.95 11.43
N PRO A 78 3.71 8.50 12.32
CA PRO A 78 2.70 9.48 11.94
C PRO A 78 3.35 10.84 11.63
N LYS A 79 2.76 11.61 10.71
CA LYS A 79 3.21 12.94 10.31
C LYS A 79 3.40 13.90 11.51
N ASN A 80 2.47 13.89 12.46
CA ASN A 80 2.46 14.81 13.60
C ASN A 80 3.57 14.55 14.64
N SER A 81 4.36 13.48 14.45
CA SER A 81 5.49 13.17 15.34
C SER A 81 6.74 13.94 15.00
N PHE A 82 6.68 14.79 13.99
CA PHE A 82 7.83 15.51 13.44
C PHE A 82 7.60 17.01 13.57
N GLU A 83 8.44 17.71 14.37
CA GLU A 83 8.55 19.15 14.39
C GLU A 83 9.60 19.63 13.35
N GLU A 84 9.62 20.90 13.01
CA GLU A 84 10.24 21.53 11.81
C GLU A 84 11.72 21.22 11.47
N ASN A 85 12.48 20.54 12.31
CA ASN A 85 13.88 20.19 12.04
C ASN A 85 14.16 18.73 12.37
N TYR A 86 14.17 17.89 11.35
CA TYR A 86 14.25 16.45 11.48
C TYR A 86 15.67 15.94 11.34
N ASP A 87 16.14 15.34 12.41
CA ASP A 87 17.32 14.54 12.42
C ASP A 87 16.94 13.12 12.90
N LEU A 88 17.51 12.09 12.32
CA LEU A 88 17.36 10.70 12.81
C LEU A 88 17.70 10.62 14.28
N GLU A 89 18.65 11.44 14.74
CA GLU A 89 18.99 11.57 16.16
C GLU A 89 17.82 12.08 17.01
N LYS A 90 16.95 12.96 16.48
CA LYS A 90 15.75 13.44 17.20
C LYS A 90 14.65 12.39 17.27
N LEU A 91 14.53 11.51 16.25
CA LEU A 91 13.72 10.30 16.34
C LEU A 91 14.27 9.31 17.35
N GLY A 92 15.51 9.54 17.80
CA GLY A 92 16.20 8.64 18.70
C GLY A 92 16.57 7.30 18.07
N ILE A 93 16.84 7.28 16.77
CA ILE A 93 17.30 6.11 16.04
C ILE A 93 18.69 6.37 15.49
N SER A 94 19.64 5.53 15.84
CA SER A 94 20.90 5.41 15.11
C SER A 94 20.88 4.13 14.31
N VAL A 95 21.21 4.25 13.03
CA VAL A 95 21.20 3.10 12.10
C VAL A 95 22.59 2.92 11.54
N THR A 96 23.12 1.72 11.68
CA THR A 96 24.43 1.34 11.14
C THR A 96 24.24 0.34 10.00
N SER A 97 24.98 0.50 8.92
CA SER A 97 25.00 -0.47 7.82
C SER A 97 25.93 -1.64 8.21
N LYS A 98 25.35 -2.84 8.36
CA LYS A 98 26.09 -4.11 8.57
C LYS A 98 25.68 -5.07 7.44
N ASP A 99 26.67 -5.56 6.70
CA ASP A 99 26.47 -6.54 5.60
C ASP A 99 25.42 -6.10 4.55
N GLY A 100 25.37 -4.80 4.22
CA GLY A 100 24.39 -4.25 3.28
C GLY A 100 22.97 -4.13 3.83
N LYS A 101 22.77 -4.41 5.12
CA LYS A 101 21.50 -4.23 5.84
C LYS A 101 21.63 -3.09 6.84
N PHE A 102 20.55 -2.35 7.01
CA PHE A 102 20.48 -1.27 7.98
C PHE A 102 19.93 -1.81 9.31
N VAL A 103 20.77 -1.80 10.33
CA VAL A 103 20.45 -2.32 11.66
C VAL A 103 20.32 -1.16 12.63
N VAL A 104 19.31 -1.20 13.48
CA VAL A 104 19.10 -0.24 14.56
C VAL A 104 20.15 -0.50 15.65
N ASP A 105 21.13 0.40 15.76
CA ASP A 105 22.27 0.26 16.66
C ASP A 105 22.02 0.95 18.01
N ASN A 106 21.28 2.08 18.00
CA ASN A 106 20.98 2.80 19.23
C ASN A 106 19.56 3.37 19.21
N LEU A 107 18.90 3.34 20.37
CA LEU A 107 17.56 3.88 20.60
C LEU A 107 17.57 4.78 21.83
N LYS A 108 17.26 6.07 21.67
CA LYS A 108 17.07 6.96 22.83
C LYS A 108 15.89 6.49 23.68
N TRP A 109 16.08 6.41 24.99
CA TRP A 109 15.09 5.87 25.95
C TRP A 109 13.70 6.50 25.84
N ASN A 110 13.62 7.81 25.62
CA ASN A 110 12.37 8.56 25.45
C ASN A 110 12.07 8.91 23.99
N GLY A 111 12.78 8.31 23.03
CA GLY A 111 12.58 8.55 21.60
C GLY A 111 11.25 8.00 21.10
N LEU A 112 10.77 8.60 20.01
CA LEU A 112 9.56 8.15 19.33
C LEU A 112 9.68 6.68 18.87
N SER A 113 10.86 6.30 18.40
CA SER A 113 11.21 4.96 17.95
C SER A 113 10.90 3.87 18.97
N LYS A 114 11.21 4.14 20.26
CA LYS A 114 10.88 3.21 21.34
C LYS A 114 9.38 3.17 21.63
N LYS A 115 8.71 4.32 21.55
CA LYS A 115 7.25 4.41 21.74
C LYS A 115 6.47 3.62 20.67
N ILE A 116 6.95 3.60 19.44
CA ILE A 116 6.36 2.80 18.36
C ILE A 116 6.75 1.32 18.41
N GLY A 117 7.69 0.93 19.29
CA GLY A 117 8.04 -0.46 19.55
C GLY A 117 9.23 -1.01 18.74
N LEU A 118 10.06 -0.13 18.14
CA LEU A 118 11.35 -0.53 17.59
C LEU A 118 12.27 -1.04 18.70
N SER A 119 13.09 -2.02 18.38
CA SER A 119 14.10 -2.60 19.28
C SER A 119 15.49 -2.48 18.68
N LEU A 120 16.50 -2.62 19.52
CA LEU A 120 17.88 -2.83 19.07
C LEU A 120 17.94 -4.08 18.19
N ASP A 121 18.88 -4.09 17.26
CA ASP A 121 19.10 -5.16 16.28
C ASP A 121 17.94 -5.38 15.28
N ASP A 122 16.89 -4.57 15.30
CA ASP A 122 15.87 -4.59 14.25
C ASP A 122 16.51 -4.22 12.90
N GLN A 123 16.37 -5.10 11.91
CA GLN A 123 16.87 -4.86 10.55
C GLN A 123 15.80 -4.13 9.76
N ILE A 124 16.08 -2.91 9.33
CA ILE A 124 15.19 -2.14 8.47
C ILE A 124 15.32 -2.68 7.05
N THR A 125 14.23 -3.22 6.52
CA THR A 125 14.21 -3.84 5.19
C THR A 125 13.59 -2.94 4.12
N GLU A 126 12.55 -2.20 4.47
CA GLU A 126 11.81 -1.38 3.49
C GLU A 126 11.22 -0.14 4.14
N PHE A 127 11.28 0.98 3.42
CA PHE A 127 10.48 2.17 3.69
C PHE A 127 9.34 2.28 2.68
N LYS A 128 8.13 2.51 3.18
CA LYS A 128 6.94 2.71 2.37
C LYS A 128 6.39 4.10 2.63
N VAL A 129 6.35 4.90 1.59
CA VAL A 129 5.78 6.24 1.62
C VAL A 129 4.50 6.24 0.79
N GLU A 130 3.45 6.88 1.28
CA GLU A 130 2.19 6.99 0.54
C GLU A 130 2.40 7.69 -0.80
N ASN A 131 1.82 7.12 -1.84
CA ASN A 131 1.92 7.67 -3.20
C ASN A 131 0.96 8.86 -3.35
N LEU A 132 1.49 10.08 -3.30
CA LEU A 132 0.73 11.32 -3.44
C LEU A 132 0.07 11.49 -4.81
N ASN A 133 0.67 10.90 -5.85
CA ASN A 133 0.16 10.98 -7.22
C ASN A 133 -0.95 9.96 -7.50
N ARG A 134 -1.36 9.20 -6.45
CA ARG A 134 -2.40 8.21 -6.61
C ARG A 134 -3.77 8.88 -6.73
N PRO A 135 -4.52 8.61 -7.81
CA PRO A 135 -5.87 9.11 -7.95
C PRO A 135 -6.80 8.50 -6.88
N ASN A 136 -7.85 9.23 -6.53
CA ASN A 136 -8.85 8.74 -5.58
C ASN A 136 -9.44 7.42 -6.07
N LYS A 137 -9.61 6.46 -5.16
CA LYS A 137 -10.23 5.14 -5.44
C LYS A 137 -11.61 5.27 -6.09
N ALA A 138 -12.31 6.37 -5.83
CA ALA A 138 -13.62 6.65 -6.41
C ALA A 138 -13.62 6.78 -7.94
N ILE A 139 -12.48 7.06 -8.57
CA ILE A 139 -12.39 7.18 -10.03
C ILE A 139 -12.69 5.84 -10.75
N VAL A 140 -12.56 4.72 -10.07
CA VAL A 140 -12.85 3.39 -10.63
C VAL A 140 -14.34 3.19 -10.86
N TYR A 141 -15.21 3.79 -10.02
CA TYR A 141 -16.65 3.60 -10.10
C TYR A 141 -17.28 4.08 -11.42
N PRO A 142 -17.05 5.33 -11.87
CA PRO A 142 -17.65 5.79 -13.13
C PRO A 142 -17.21 4.92 -14.32
N PHE A 143 -15.97 4.47 -14.37
CA PHE A 143 -15.51 3.55 -15.42
C PHE A 143 -16.18 2.18 -15.33
N ALA A 144 -16.31 1.61 -14.14
CA ALA A 144 -16.99 0.33 -13.94
C ALA A 144 -18.47 0.41 -14.34
N PHE A 145 -19.16 1.50 -13.98
CA PHE A 145 -20.56 1.72 -14.39
C PHE A 145 -20.68 1.93 -15.90
N LEU A 146 -19.80 2.70 -16.51
CA LEU A 146 -19.80 2.89 -17.97
C LEU A 146 -19.70 1.55 -18.69
N VAL A 147 -18.74 0.70 -18.31
CA VAL A 147 -18.55 -0.63 -18.89
C VAL A 147 -19.79 -1.50 -18.64
N LEU A 148 -20.36 -1.45 -17.42
CA LEU A 148 -21.58 -2.17 -17.07
C LEU A 148 -22.75 -1.79 -17.99
N PHE A 149 -22.97 -0.47 -18.20
CA PHE A 149 -24.04 0.04 -19.05
C PHE A 149 -23.85 -0.37 -20.51
N VAL A 150 -22.63 -0.24 -21.05
CA VAL A 150 -22.32 -0.62 -22.43
C VAL A 150 -22.58 -2.11 -22.66
N PHE A 151 -22.03 -2.97 -21.82
CA PHE A 151 -22.21 -4.42 -21.96
C PHE A 151 -23.63 -4.87 -21.63
N GLY A 152 -24.30 -4.22 -20.67
CA GLY A 152 -25.71 -4.45 -20.40
C GLY A 152 -26.59 -4.10 -21.59
N TYR A 153 -26.33 -2.95 -22.22
CA TYR A 153 -27.05 -2.53 -23.42
C TYR A 153 -26.81 -3.46 -24.62
N LEU A 154 -25.59 -3.86 -24.86
CA LEU A 154 -25.25 -4.83 -25.92
C LEU A 154 -25.92 -6.17 -25.68
N ASN A 155 -25.97 -6.65 -24.44
CA ASN A 155 -26.65 -7.90 -24.09
C ASN A 155 -28.18 -7.75 -24.28
N TYR A 156 -28.76 -6.60 -23.91
CA TYR A 156 -30.18 -6.32 -24.11
C TYR A 156 -30.59 -6.29 -25.59
N ARG A 157 -29.79 -5.61 -26.45
CA ARG A 157 -30.06 -5.54 -27.91
C ARG A 157 -29.90 -6.86 -28.64
N ARG A 158 -29.27 -7.84 -28.05
CA ARG A 158 -29.10 -9.16 -28.66
C ARG A 158 -30.46 -9.85 -28.74
N LYS A 159 -30.83 -10.31 -29.94
CA LYS A 159 -32.00 -11.15 -30.10
C LYS A 159 -31.81 -12.43 -29.29
N PRO A 160 -32.82 -12.90 -28.54
CA PRO A 160 -32.74 -14.17 -27.86
C PRO A 160 -32.52 -15.28 -28.92
N ALA A 161 -31.53 -16.14 -28.65
CA ALA A 161 -31.24 -17.32 -29.46
C ALA A 161 -32.14 -18.47 -29.02
#